data_4eeeaa468d27ce39aa1dddef2c572664
#
_entry.id   4eeeaa468d27ce39aa1dddef2c572664
#
_cell.length_a   1.000
_cell.length_b   1.000
_cell.length_c   1.000
_cell.angle_alpha   90.00
_cell.angle_beta   90.00
_cell.angle_gamma   90.00
#
_symmetry.space_group_name_H-M   'P 1'
#
loop_
_entity.id
_entity.type
_entity.pdbx_description
1 polymer ?
#
loop_
_entity_poly.entity_id
_entity_poly.type
_entity_poly.pdbx_seq_one_letter_code
_entity_poly.pdbx_strand_id
1 'polypeptide(L)'
;MRREIVIDAAGSETRVAIVEDGRLVELMHERAEADRMVGHLYLGRVEAVLPGIQAAFVDIGTEKSAFLHVSDLVEEDDDENGNGGGRRSRRYPPIQDQIERGQEILVQVTKEPIGTKGPRVTSQVSLPGRFVVFIPDR
;
A
#
# COMPACT_ATOMS: atom_id res chain seq x y z
N MET A 1 7.91 18.69 -28.36
CA MET A 1 8.14 17.25 -28.08
C MET A 1 6.83 16.67 -27.55
N ARG A 2 6.22 15.77 -28.31
CA ARG A 2 4.99 15.07 -27.89
C ARG A 2 5.41 13.72 -27.34
N ARG A 3 5.07 13.46 -26.08
CA ARG A 3 5.30 12.17 -25.42
C ARG A 3 3.97 11.49 -25.15
N GLU A 4 3.88 10.21 -25.48
CA GLU A 4 2.70 9.37 -25.28
C GLU A 4 3.12 8.12 -24.50
N ILE A 5 2.26 7.69 -23.58
CA ILE A 5 2.40 6.41 -22.87
C ILE A 5 1.24 5.54 -23.36
N VAL A 6 1.58 4.43 -23.98
CA VAL A 6 0.60 3.45 -24.46
C VAL A 6 0.68 2.21 -23.57
N ILE A 7 -0.45 1.83 -22.99
CA ILE A 7 -0.54 0.69 -22.05
C ILE A 7 -1.48 -0.34 -22.66
N ASP A 8 -0.99 -1.57 -22.79
CA ASP A 8 -1.76 -2.76 -23.13
C ASP A 8 -1.67 -3.74 -21.96
N ALA A 9 -2.79 -3.92 -21.27
CA ALA A 9 -2.93 -4.84 -20.14
C ALA A 9 -3.88 -6.01 -20.46
N ALA A 10 -4.08 -6.31 -21.75
CA ALA A 10 -4.89 -7.44 -22.19
C ALA A 10 -4.14 -8.75 -22.03
N GLY A 11 -4.62 -9.66 -21.19
CA GLY A 11 -4.06 -10.99 -21.01
C GLY A 11 -3.12 -11.14 -19.81
N SER A 12 -2.16 -12.06 -19.91
CA SER A 12 -1.24 -12.42 -18.82
C SER A 12 0.00 -11.53 -18.72
N GLU A 13 0.11 -10.53 -19.58
CA GLU A 13 1.28 -9.64 -19.65
C GLU A 13 0.82 -8.19 -19.85
N THR A 14 1.39 -7.29 -19.06
CA THR A 14 1.20 -5.85 -19.26
C THR A 14 2.38 -5.29 -20.04
N ARG A 15 2.11 -4.56 -21.13
CA ARG A 15 3.11 -3.85 -21.92
C ARG A 15 2.90 -2.36 -21.83
N VAL A 16 3.98 -1.63 -21.61
CA VAL A 16 3.98 -0.18 -21.57
C VAL A 16 5.00 0.34 -22.58
N ALA A 17 4.54 1.12 -23.54
CA ALA A 17 5.39 1.75 -24.54
C ALA A 17 5.47 3.26 -24.30
N ILE A 18 6.67 3.81 -24.33
CA ILE A 18 6.91 5.25 -24.35
C ILE A 18 7.22 5.65 -25.78
N VAL A 19 6.41 6.54 -26.32
CA VAL A 19 6.53 7.04 -27.69
C VAL A 19 6.84 8.55 -27.64
N GLU A 20 7.90 8.99 -28.33
CA GLU A 20 8.27 10.40 -28.47
C GLU A 20 8.24 10.79 -29.96
N ASP A 21 7.44 11.80 -30.27
CA ASP A 21 7.25 12.29 -31.64
C ASP A 21 6.99 11.16 -32.68
N GLY A 22 6.16 10.17 -32.27
CA GLY A 22 5.78 9.02 -33.09
C GLY A 22 6.84 7.89 -33.18
N ARG A 23 7.92 7.97 -32.41
CA ARG A 23 8.94 6.93 -32.35
C ARG A 23 8.91 6.22 -31.00
N LEU A 24 8.96 4.89 -31.03
CA LEU A 24 9.11 4.08 -29.81
C LEU A 24 10.51 4.31 -29.21
N VAL A 25 10.57 4.80 -27.97
CA VAL A 25 11.82 5.05 -27.26
C VAL A 25 12.05 4.05 -26.13
N GLU A 26 11.00 3.53 -25.53
CA GLU A 26 11.11 2.50 -24.49
C GLU A 26 9.92 1.54 -24.56
N LEU A 27 10.18 0.26 -24.37
CA LEU A 27 9.16 -0.78 -24.23
C LEU A 27 9.45 -1.57 -22.95
N MET A 28 8.50 -1.56 -22.04
CA MET A 28 8.52 -2.36 -20.82
C MET A 28 7.44 -3.42 -20.91
N HIS A 29 7.72 -4.59 -20.42
CA HIS A 29 6.70 -5.63 -20.26
C HIS A 29 6.86 -6.31 -18.91
N GLU A 30 5.73 -6.60 -18.27
CA GLU A 30 5.65 -7.29 -17.01
C GLU A 30 4.67 -8.44 -17.13
N ARG A 31 5.11 -9.61 -16.71
CA ARG A 31 4.23 -10.77 -16.53
C ARG A 31 3.73 -10.76 -15.11
N ALA A 32 2.41 -10.89 -14.94
CA ALA A 32 1.85 -11.16 -13.64
C ALA A 32 2.45 -12.48 -13.13
N GLU A 33 3.44 -12.39 -12.25
CA GLU A 33 3.83 -13.53 -11.44
C GLU A 33 2.63 -13.82 -10.55
N ALA A 34 1.97 -14.95 -10.77
CA ALA A 34 0.64 -15.29 -10.29
C ALA A 34 0.47 -15.28 -8.74
N ASP A 35 1.54 -15.10 -7.98
CA ASP A 35 1.53 -15.29 -6.54
C ASP A 35 2.07 -14.10 -5.72
N ARG A 36 2.49 -13.00 -6.33
CA ARG A 36 2.99 -11.85 -5.58
C ARG A 36 1.87 -10.87 -5.26
N MET A 37 1.61 -10.70 -3.96
CA MET A 37 0.62 -9.74 -3.46
C MET A 37 1.21 -8.39 -3.10
N VAL A 38 2.51 -8.30 -2.78
CA VAL A 38 3.17 -7.04 -2.37
C VAL A 38 2.96 -5.95 -3.41
N GLY A 39 2.47 -4.79 -2.94
CA GLY A 39 2.11 -3.65 -3.78
C GLY A 39 0.66 -3.64 -4.26
N HIS A 40 -0.07 -4.74 -4.18
CA HIS A 40 -1.49 -4.78 -4.56
C HIS A 40 -2.34 -3.94 -3.60
N LEU A 41 -3.35 -3.31 -4.18
CA LEU A 41 -4.32 -2.47 -3.47
C LEU A 41 -5.65 -3.22 -3.33
N TYR A 42 -6.23 -3.13 -2.14
CA TYR A 42 -7.53 -3.72 -1.83
C TYR A 42 -8.42 -2.72 -1.10
N LEU A 43 -9.68 -2.67 -1.46
CA LEU A 43 -10.71 -2.08 -0.61
C LEU A 43 -11.17 -3.18 0.35
N GLY A 44 -10.58 -3.20 1.55
CA GLY A 44 -10.87 -4.21 2.56
C GLY A 44 -11.94 -3.76 3.56
N ARG A 45 -12.38 -4.71 4.36
CA ARG A 45 -13.33 -4.47 5.48
C ARG A 45 -12.71 -4.90 6.79
N VAL A 46 -12.74 -4.03 7.79
CA VAL A 46 -12.22 -4.34 9.13
C VAL A 46 -13.06 -5.43 9.78
N GLU A 47 -12.47 -6.59 10.05
CA GLU A 47 -13.13 -7.72 10.71
C GLU A 47 -13.04 -7.65 12.23
N ALA A 48 -11.87 -7.25 12.73
CA ALA A 48 -11.61 -7.16 14.16
C ALA A 48 -10.59 -6.07 14.45
N VAL A 49 -10.79 -5.35 15.56
CA VAL A 49 -9.83 -4.41 16.13
C VAL A 49 -9.29 -5.01 17.42
N LEU A 50 -7.96 -5.04 17.57
CA LEU A 50 -7.23 -5.68 18.66
C LEU A 50 -6.43 -4.64 19.45
N PRO A 51 -7.04 -3.93 20.40
CA PRO A 51 -6.36 -2.86 21.16
C PRO A 51 -5.13 -3.35 21.93
N GLY A 52 -5.13 -4.59 22.40
CA GLY A 52 -4.01 -5.16 23.15
C GLY A 52 -2.68 -5.24 22.38
N ILE A 53 -2.74 -5.34 21.06
CA ILE A 53 -1.57 -5.35 20.18
C ILE A 53 -1.56 -4.18 19.19
N GLN A 54 -2.48 -3.22 19.35
CA GLN A 54 -2.61 -2.04 18.50
C GLN A 54 -2.65 -2.38 17.02
N ALA A 55 -3.49 -3.36 16.66
CA ALA A 55 -3.62 -3.87 15.31
C ALA A 55 -5.10 -4.17 14.96
N ALA A 56 -5.35 -4.40 13.69
CA ALA A 56 -6.63 -4.88 13.18
C ALA A 56 -6.43 -5.99 12.15
N PHE A 57 -7.47 -6.84 12.02
CA PHE A 57 -7.59 -7.74 10.89
C PHE A 57 -8.55 -7.14 9.86
N VAL A 58 -8.14 -7.22 8.60
CA VAL A 58 -8.87 -6.66 7.45
C VAL A 58 -9.14 -7.78 6.45
N ASP A 59 -10.40 -8.02 6.15
CA ASP A 59 -10.80 -8.89 5.05
C ASP A 59 -10.53 -8.19 3.72
N ILE A 60 -9.66 -8.76 2.92
CA ILE A 60 -9.30 -8.28 1.57
C ILE A 60 -9.80 -9.22 0.47
N GLY A 61 -10.70 -10.16 0.79
CA GLY A 61 -11.24 -11.14 -0.15
C GLY A 61 -10.32 -12.34 -0.42
N THR A 62 -9.28 -12.52 0.40
CA THR A 62 -8.38 -13.68 0.34
C THR A 62 -8.67 -14.68 1.45
N GLU A 63 -8.12 -15.90 1.36
CA GLU A 63 -8.35 -16.96 2.36
C GLU A 63 -7.98 -16.51 3.79
N LYS A 64 -6.98 -15.63 3.91
CA LYS A 64 -6.50 -15.15 5.21
C LYS A 64 -6.67 -13.63 5.30
N SER A 65 -7.22 -13.18 6.42
CA SER A 65 -7.34 -11.75 6.72
C SER A 65 -5.97 -11.08 6.81
N ALA A 66 -5.88 -9.88 6.29
CA ALA A 66 -4.68 -9.08 6.33
C ALA A 66 -4.47 -8.46 7.72
N PHE A 67 -3.21 -8.29 8.11
CA PHE A 67 -2.81 -7.67 9.37
C PHE A 67 -2.44 -6.21 9.15
N LEU A 68 -3.12 -5.30 9.87
CA LEU A 68 -2.88 -3.86 9.84
C LEU A 68 -2.45 -3.40 11.24
N HIS A 69 -1.22 -2.92 11.39
CA HIS A 69 -0.73 -2.35 12.65
C HIS A 69 -1.03 -0.84 12.70
N VAL A 70 -1.19 -0.28 13.91
CA VAL A 70 -1.48 1.15 14.10
C VAL A 70 -0.47 2.09 13.44
N SER A 71 0.79 1.70 13.38
CA SER A 71 1.85 2.46 12.69
C SER A 71 1.69 2.51 11.16
N ASP A 72 0.90 1.61 10.60
CA ASP A 72 0.60 1.55 9.16
C ASP A 72 -0.72 2.26 8.82
N LEU A 73 -1.41 2.82 9.82
CA LEU A 73 -2.71 3.47 9.67
C LEU A 73 -2.60 5.00 9.56
N VAL A 74 -1.67 5.60 10.31
CA VAL A 74 -1.52 7.06 10.40
C VAL A 74 -0.21 7.49 9.77
N GLU A 75 -0.23 8.55 8.95
CA GLU A 75 0.97 9.27 8.57
C GLU A 75 1.58 9.93 9.81
N GLU A 76 2.91 9.87 9.89
CA GLU A 76 3.64 10.65 10.89
C GLU A 76 3.52 12.12 10.47
N ASP A 77 2.80 12.92 11.25
CA ASP A 77 2.99 14.35 11.23
C ASP A 77 4.43 14.59 11.70
N ASP A 78 5.32 14.91 10.75
CA ASP A 78 6.62 15.49 11.06
C ASP A 78 6.35 16.87 11.68
N ASP A 79 6.07 16.89 12.98
CA ASP A 79 6.14 18.13 13.76
C ASP A 79 7.57 18.64 13.74
N GLU A 80 7.89 19.46 12.73
CA GLU A 80 9.17 20.15 12.55
C GLU A 80 9.53 21.10 13.72
N ASN A 81 8.74 21.16 14.76
CA ASN A 81 8.94 22.02 15.94
C ASN A 81 9.29 21.26 17.23
N GLY A 82 10.19 20.29 17.14
CA GLY A 82 10.70 19.52 18.29
C GLY A 82 12.15 19.82 18.64
N ASN A 83 12.44 21.04 19.16
CA ASN A 83 13.71 21.31 19.82
C ASN A 83 13.82 20.46 21.11
N GLY A 84 14.59 19.37 21.07
CA GLY A 84 14.83 18.57 22.27
C GLY A 84 15.30 17.16 21.97
N GLY A 85 16.61 16.91 22.08
CA GLY A 85 17.23 15.60 21.96
C GLY A 85 16.72 14.59 22.97
N GLY A 86 15.96 13.64 22.50
CA GLY A 86 15.49 12.46 23.22
C GLY A 86 14.74 11.58 22.26
N ARG A 87 15.05 10.26 22.24
CA ARG A 87 14.27 9.25 21.52
C ARG A 87 12.83 9.27 22.07
N ARG A 88 11.97 10.13 21.52
CA ARG A 88 10.53 10.09 21.82
C ARG A 88 9.98 8.85 21.18
N SER A 89 9.53 7.91 21.98
CA SER A 89 8.67 6.81 21.56
C SER A 89 7.48 7.41 20.80
N ARG A 90 7.38 7.11 19.50
CA ARG A 90 6.28 7.55 18.64
C ARG A 90 4.97 7.05 19.25
N ARG A 91 4.13 7.95 19.72
CA ARG A 91 2.80 7.64 20.25
C ARG A 91 1.80 7.82 19.11
N TYR A 92 1.37 6.70 18.54
CA TYR A 92 0.19 6.70 17.69
C TYR A 92 -1.08 6.83 18.54
N PRO A 93 -2.13 7.51 18.05
CA PRO A 93 -3.45 7.41 18.67
C PRO A 93 -3.87 5.94 18.74
N PRO A 94 -4.59 5.51 19.79
CA PRO A 94 -5.06 4.13 19.93
C PRO A 94 -5.84 3.67 18.69
N ILE A 95 -5.59 2.44 18.22
CA ILE A 95 -6.21 1.94 16.99
C ILE A 95 -7.75 1.92 17.06
N GLN A 96 -8.31 1.63 18.22
CA GLN A 96 -9.76 1.60 18.44
C GLN A 96 -10.43 2.99 18.33
N ASP A 97 -9.64 4.08 18.39
CA ASP A 97 -10.13 5.45 18.23
C ASP A 97 -10.05 5.89 16.74
N GLN A 98 -9.41 5.09 15.89
CA GLN A 98 -9.16 5.43 14.50
C GLN A 98 -10.00 4.63 13.51
N ILE A 99 -10.27 3.36 13.81
CA ILE A 99 -11.03 2.47 12.94
C ILE A 99 -12.02 1.62 13.73
N GLU A 100 -13.09 1.24 13.06
CA GLU A 100 -14.18 0.42 13.64
C GLU A 100 -14.36 -0.88 12.87
N ARG A 101 -14.87 -1.91 13.56
CA ARG A 101 -15.28 -3.15 12.90
C ARG A 101 -16.38 -2.89 11.86
N GLY A 102 -16.23 -3.46 10.67
CA GLY A 102 -17.16 -3.30 9.56
C GLY A 102 -16.85 -2.12 8.65
N GLN A 103 -15.94 -1.23 9.05
CA GLN A 103 -15.49 -0.11 8.24
C GLN A 103 -14.75 -0.61 6.99
N GLU A 104 -14.99 0.05 5.86
CA GLU A 104 -14.20 -0.14 4.64
C GLU A 104 -12.94 0.71 4.68
N ILE A 105 -11.81 0.14 4.27
CA ILE A 105 -10.52 0.80 4.27
C ILE A 105 -9.70 0.39 3.04
N LEU A 106 -9.10 1.38 2.37
CA LEU A 106 -8.15 1.12 1.30
C LEU A 106 -6.80 0.73 1.91
N VAL A 107 -6.28 -0.42 1.51
CA VAL A 107 -5.01 -0.94 2.01
C VAL A 107 -4.12 -1.46 0.89
N GLN A 108 -2.82 -1.38 1.11
CA GLN A 108 -1.80 -1.90 0.21
C GLN A 108 -1.01 -2.99 0.92
N VAL A 109 -0.76 -4.10 0.24
CA VAL A 109 0.05 -5.20 0.78
C VAL A 109 1.52 -4.79 0.83
N THR A 110 2.13 -4.92 2.00
CA THR A 110 3.56 -4.62 2.23
C THR A 110 4.40 -5.87 2.44
N LYS A 111 3.79 -6.97 2.89
CA LYS A 111 4.47 -8.27 3.07
C LYS A 111 3.56 -9.41 2.66
N GLU A 112 4.16 -10.40 1.99
CA GLU A 112 3.48 -11.64 1.62
C GLU A 112 2.99 -12.41 2.85
N PRO A 113 1.90 -13.19 2.72
CA PRO A 113 1.48 -14.11 3.76
C PRO A 113 2.58 -15.15 4.03
N ILE A 114 2.78 -15.51 5.30
CA ILE A 114 3.78 -16.49 5.71
C ILE A 114 3.12 -17.55 6.60
N GLY A 115 3.19 -18.81 6.17
CA GLY A 115 2.61 -19.93 6.90
C GLY A 115 1.12 -19.76 7.14
N THR A 116 0.69 -19.70 8.40
CA THR A 116 -0.71 -19.50 8.81
C THR A 116 -1.11 -18.03 8.93
N LYS A 117 -0.14 -17.09 8.81
CA LYS A 117 -0.38 -15.64 8.95
C LYS A 117 -0.78 -15.05 7.60
N GLY A 118 -1.79 -14.18 7.60
CA GLY A 118 -2.18 -13.40 6.44
C GLY A 118 -1.14 -12.32 6.07
N PRO A 119 -1.33 -11.64 4.93
CA PRO A 119 -0.42 -10.60 4.48
C PRO A 119 -0.45 -9.40 5.45
N ARG A 120 0.66 -8.66 5.53
CA ARG A 120 0.69 -7.36 6.19
C ARG A 120 0.28 -6.27 5.22
N VAL A 121 -0.51 -5.32 5.69
CA VAL A 121 -1.01 -4.20 4.89
C VAL A 121 -0.78 -2.86 5.59
N THR A 122 -0.80 -1.79 4.79
CA THR A 122 -0.75 -0.40 5.22
C THR A 122 -1.88 0.39 4.59
N SER A 123 -2.41 1.42 5.27
CA SER A 123 -3.29 2.41 4.65
C SER A 123 -2.52 3.55 3.96
N GLN A 124 -1.22 3.64 4.20
CA GLN A 124 -0.34 4.62 3.57
C GLN A 124 0.07 4.13 2.18
N VAL A 125 -0.79 4.40 1.21
CA VAL A 125 -0.59 3.94 -0.18
C VAL A 125 0.58 4.66 -0.82
N SER A 126 1.45 3.89 -1.49
CA SER A 126 2.54 4.42 -2.29
C SER A 126 2.64 3.70 -3.63
N LEU A 127 2.80 4.46 -4.70
CA LEU A 127 2.93 3.93 -6.05
C LEU A 127 4.33 4.28 -6.59
N PRO A 128 5.28 3.33 -6.51
CA PRO A 128 6.64 3.58 -6.96
C PRO A 128 6.73 3.61 -8.49
N GLY A 129 7.29 4.68 -9.01
CA GLY A 129 7.76 4.77 -10.38
C GLY A 129 9.27 4.52 -10.47
N ARG A 130 9.84 4.69 -11.66
CA ARG A 130 11.28 4.45 -11.88
C ARG A 130 12.18 5.43 -11.11
N PHE A 131 11.78 6.70 -11.02
CA PHE A 131 12.57 7.78 -10.42
C PHE A 131 11.85 8.55 -9.34
N VAL A 132 10.55 8.32 -9.17
CA VAL A 132 9.67 9.02 -8.22
C VAL A 132 8.72 8.05 -7.56
N VAL A 133 8.23 8.40 -6.39
CA VAL A 133 7.14 7.68 -5.71
C VAL A 133 5.95 8.63 -5.63
N PHE A 134 4.79 8.18 -6.07
CA PHE A 134 3.54 8.91 -5.90
C PHE A 134 2.87 8.47 -4.60
N ILE A 135 2.58 9.43 -3.74
CA ILE A 135 1.85 9.22 -2.47
C ILE A 135 0.58 10.04 -2.56
N PRO A 136 -0.61 9.40 -2.66
CA PRO A 136 -1.88 10.08 -2.97
C PRO A 136 -2.28 11.17 -1.99
N ASP A 137 -1.94 11.01 -0.71
CA ASP A 137 -2.41 11.88 0.38
C ASP A 137 -1.36 12.91 0.84
N ARG A 138 -0.35 13.18 0.00
CA ARG A 138 0.69 14.18 0.24
C ARG A 138 0.75 15.24 -0.85
#